data_dc9e73fcfb043bbdf51d3ca4b3cc1159
#
_entry.id   dc9e73fcfb043bbdf51d3ca4b3cc1159
#
_cell.length_a   1.000
_cell.length_b   1.000
_cell.length_c   1.000
_cell.angle_alpha   90.00
_cell.angle_beta   90.00
_cell.angle_gamma   90.00
#
_symmetry.space_group_name_H-M   'P 1'
#
loop_
_entity.id
_entity.type
_entity.pdbx_description
1 polymer ?
#
loop_
_entity_poly.entity_id
_entity_poly.type
_entity_poly.pdbx_seq_one_letter_code
_entity_poly.pdbx_strand_id
1 'polypeptide(L)'
;MSHIPRILIVGGGYVGMYTALRLQRRLRRGEARVTVVDADSYMTYQPFLPEAAAGNIEPRHVVVPLRRVLHRCEIVNGWAVGVDLQARTLEVHPHQGPPRTLPYDILVFAPGSVSRLLPIPGVAECGIGFKTVEEAIHLRNHVLAQLDLAASTEDEEVRSRALTFVFVGGGYAGVEALAELEDMARDACRYFPSVDPGDMRWILVEATDRILPEVGPDMGRWTLEQLRARGIDVRLNTRIESAEGGRVVLDDGGEFDSATLVWTAGVKPHPLVRASGLPLDDRGRVRATAELTVEGHPAVFTAGDCAAVPDLTKPGQTCAPNAQHAVRQARTLADNVVAALRGTERKAYRHAYAGSVASLGLHRGVAQIYGRKLRGFPAWFMHRTYHLSRVPTFNRKVRVLIDWTLALFFRREITSLGALSDPRKEFEFAARPESRIPERAERPVREGRPGPRAAEERSGSPAPAERR
;
A
#
# COMPACT_ATOMS: atom_id res chain seq x y z
N MET A 1 27.14 32.91 19.74
CA MET A 1 25.75 32.63 19.30
C MET A 1 25.32 31.31 19.94
N SER A 2 24.22 31.26 20.66
CA SER A 2 23.71 30.00 21.25
C SER A 2 23.36 29.02 20.14
N HIS A 3 23.77 27.78 20.27
CA HIS A 3 23.47 26.70 19.32
C HIS A 3 21.94 26.50 19.25
N ILE A 4 21.35 26.60 18.05
CA ILE A 4 19.94 26.32 17.82
C ILE A 4 19.79 24.82 17.56
N PRO A 5 19.08 24.07 18.43
CA PRO A 5 18.90 22.63 18.28
C PRO A 5 18.27 22.24 16.93
N ARG A 6 18.74 21.15 16.33
CA ARG A 6 18.28 20.61 15.05
C ARG A 6 17.45 19.36 15.30
N ILE A 7 16.19 19.44 14.96
CA ILE A 7 15.27 18.29 14.97
C ILE A 7 15.18 17.77 13.54
N LEU A 8 15.63 16.54 13.33
CA LEU A 8 15.59 15.87 12.04
C LEU A 8 14.50 14.80 12.07
N ILE A 9 13.58 14.84 11.11
CA ILE A 9 12.47 13.89 10.98
C ILE A 9 12.68 13.08 9.69
N VAL A 10 12.80 11.77 9.83
CA VAL A 10 12.89 10.81 8.72
C VAL A 10 11.51 10.24 8.44
N GLY A 11 11.01 10.46 7.21
CA GLY A 11 9.70 10.10 6.75
C GLY A 11 8.66 11.21 6.89
N GLY A 12 8.03 11.58 5.78
CA GLY A 12 6.95 12.59 5.68
C GLY A 12 5.53 12.00 5.76
N GLY A 13 5.41 10.71 6.10
CA GLY A 13 4.13 10.03 6.25
C GLY A 13 3.33 10.46 7.48
N TYR A 14 2.46 9.57 8.00
CA TYR A 14 1.57 9.88 9.14
C TYR A 14 2.33 10.39 10.36
N VAL A 15 3.37 9.68 10.80
CA VAL A 15 4.10 10.08 12.00
C VAL A 15 4.87 11.37 11.75
N GLY A 16 5.68 11.43 10.71
CA GLY A 16 6.55 12.58 10.47
C GLY A 16 5.81 13.87 10.18
N MET A 17 4.84 13.85 9.25
CA MET A 17 4.06 15.05 8.93
C MET A 17 3.26 15.57 10.15
N TYR A 18 2.53 14.69 10.87
CA TYR A 18 1.76 15.14 12.03
C TYR A 18 2.64 15.58 13.20
N THR A 19 3.83 14.98 13.37
CA THR A 19 4.84 15.46 14.33
C THR A 19 5.31 16.85 13.94
N ALA A 20 5.74 17.05 12.70
CA ALA A 20 6.20 18.37 12.22
C ALA A 20 5.10 19.45 12.30
N LEU A 21 3.85 19.12 11.91
CA LEU A 21 2.69 19.99 12.06
C LEU A 21 2.46 20.44 13.51
N ARG A 22 2.66 19.55 14.46
CA ARG A 22 2.52 19.88 15.87
C ARG A 22 3.71 20.68 16.41
N LEU A 23 4.94 20.30 16.03
CA LEU A 23 6.16 21.02 16.41
C LEU A 23 6.11 22.48 15.94
N GLN A 24 5.74 22.75 14.68
CA GLN A 24 5.63 24.15 14.18
C GLN A 24 4.63 25.03 14.93
N ARG A 25 3.65 24.41 15.66
CA ARG A 25 2.70 25.13 16.53
C ARG A 25 3.20 25.26 17.97
N ARG A 26 4.01 24.31 18.45
CA ARG A 26 4.46 24.21 19.85
C ARG A 26 5.79 24.92 20.09
N LEU A 27 6.68 24.93 19.09
CA LEU A 27 7.97 25.59 19.17
C LEU A 27 7.84 27.10 19.03
N ARG A 28 8.57 27.81 19.89
CA ARG A 28 8.75 29.27 19.78
C ARG A 28 9.61 29.60 18.56
N ARG A 29 9.57 30.83 18.12
CA ARG A 29 10.42 31.28 17.01
C ARG A 29 11.91 31.22 17.43
N GLY A 30 12.73 30.50 16.66
CA GLY A 30 14.17 30.31 16.97
C GLY A 30 14.51 29.26 18.03
N GLU A 31 13.51 28.57 18.64
CA GLU A 31 13.76 27.56 19.68
C GLU A 31 14.43 26.29 19.14
N ALA A 32 14.08 25.86 17.94
CA ALA A 32 14.72 24.76 17.22
C ALA A 32 14.50 24.90 15.70
N ARG A 33 15.35 24.28 14.92
CA ARG A 33 15.18 24.10 13.46
C ARG A 33 14.63 22.69 13.21
N VAL A 34 13.56 22.59 12.44
CA VAL A 34 12.93 21.30 12.07
C VAL A 34 13.17 21.02 10.59
N THR A 35 13.79 19.90 10.29
CA THR A 35 14.01 19.42 8.92
C THR A 35 13.29 18.09 8.75
N VAL A 36 12.51 17.92 7.68
CA VAL A 36 11.84 16.68 7.31
C VAL A 36 12.50 16.13 6.05
N VAL A 37 12.92 14.88 6.10
CA VAL A 37 13.52 14.15 4.97
C VAL A 37 12.51 13.11 4.50
N ASP A 38 12.16 13.18 3.23
CA ASP A 38 11.27 12.20 2.60
C ASP A 38 11.59 12.09 1.10
N ALA A 39 11.45 10.89 0.55
CA ALA A 39 11.62 10.66 -0.89
C ALA A 39 10.53 11.36 -1.69
N ASP A 40 9.31 11.43 -1.12
CA ASP A 40 8.17 12.09 -1.75
C ASP A 40 7.99 13.52 -1.25
N SER A 41 7.37 14.35 -2.06
CA SER A 41 7.03 15.73 -1.69
C SER A 41 5.67 15.86 -1.00
N TYR A 42 5.01 14.73 -0.69
CA TYR A 42 3.65 14.66 -0.17
C TYR A 42 3.47 13.47 0.78
N MET A 43 2.44 13.54 1.59
CA MET A 43 1.92 12.43 2.40
C MET A 43 0.65 11.89 1.75
N THR A 44 0.56 10.56 1.58
CA THR A 44 -0.64 9.90 1.07
C THR A 44 -1.64 9.60 2.20
N TYR A 45 -2.89 10.02 2.02
CA TYR A 45 -3.98 9.66 2.92
C TYR A 45 -4.59 8.31 2.48
N GLN A 46 -3.94 7.24 2.88
CA GLN A 46 -4.21 5.85 2.43
C GLN A 46 -5.67 5.40 2.52
N PRO A 47 -6.50 5.80 3.54
CA PRO A 47 -7.89 5.35 3.59
C PRO A 47 -8.75 5.77 2.39
N PHE A 48 -8.30 6.68 1.56
CA PHE A 48 -8.99 7.08 0.34
C PHE A 48 -8.38 6.51 -0.95
N LEU A 49 -7.35 5.68 -0.85
CA LEU A 49 -6.78 5.03 -2.04
C LEU A 49 -7.80 4.13 -2.78
N PRO A 50 -8.67 3.34 -2.09
CA PRO A 50 -9.69 2.56 -2.78
C PRO A 50 -10.65 3.43 -3.61
N GLU A 51 -11.14 4.53 -3.05
CA GLU A 51 -12.02 5.44 -3.77
C GLU A 51 -11.30 6.19 -4.90
N ALA A 52 -10.00 6.50 -4.75
CA ALA A 52 -9.17 7.09 -5.81
C ALA A 52 -8.93 6.09 -6.94
N ALA A 53 -8.62 4.83 -6.62
CA ALA A 53 -8.47 3.76 -7.60
C ALA A 53 -9.78 3.49 -8.36
N ALA A 54 -10.93 3.63 -7.71
CA ALA A 54 -12.23 3.43 -8.34
C ALA A 54 -12.79 4.69 -9.05
N GLY A 55 -12.03 5.79 -9.12
CA GLY A 55 -12.45 7.02 -9.79
C GLY A 55 -13.51 7.84 -9.07
N ASN A 56 -13.76 7.59 -7.78
CA ASN A 56 -14.69 8.39 -6.96
C ASN A 56 -14.07 9.66 -6.40
N ILE A 57 -12.73 9.68 -6.31
CA ILE A 57 -11.93 10.81 -5.82
C ILE A 57 -10.75 11.01 -6.78
N GLU A 58 -10.47 12.25 -7.15
CA GLU A 58 -9.26 12.58 -7.92
C GLU A 58 -8.01 12.20 -7.10
N PRO A 59 -7.07 11.39 -7.66
CA PRO A 59 -5.90 10.91 -6.90
C PRO A 59 -5.06 12.00 -6.25
N ARG A 60 -4.97 13.20 -6.85
CA ARG A 60 -4.27 14.34 -6.25
C ARG A 60 -4.97 14.88 -4.99
N HIS A 61 -6.24 14.57 -4.75
CA HIS A 61 -6.97 15.02 -3.59
C HIS A 61 -6.70 14.15 -2.35
N VAL A 62 -6.18 12.93 -2.54
CA VAL A 62 -5.81 12.04 -1.42
C VAL A 62 -4.36 12.23 -0.95
N VAL A 63 -3.58 13.12 -1.58
CA VAL A 63 -2.23 13.45 -1.16
C VAL A 63 -2.13 14.86 -0.57
N VAL A 64 -1.23 15.05 0.39
CA VAL A 64 -1.04 16.31 1.13
C VAL A 64 0.37 16.83 0.88
N PRO A 65 0.57 17.91 0.11
CA PRO A 65 1.89 18.46 -0.18
C PRO A 65 2.61 18.94 1.10
N LEU A 66 3.76 18.35 1.43
CA LEU A 66 4.51 18.66 2.65
C LEU A 66 4.93 20.13 2.72
N ARG A 67 5.48 20.68 1.63
CA ARG A 67 5.93 22.08 1.58
C ARG A 67 4.79 23.09 1.83
N ARG A 68 3.55 22.74 1.48
CA ARG A 68 2.39 23.61 1.70
C ARG A 68 1.94 23.62 3.16
N VAL A 69 2.06 22.50 3.85
CA VAL A 69 1.54 22.37 5.23
C VAL A 69 2.61 22.58 6.27
N LEU A 70 3.88 22.34 5.95
CA LEU A 70 5.02 22.44 6.84
C LEU A 70 5.85 23.70 6.55
N HIS A 71 5.18 24.88 6.51
CA HIS A 71 5.77 26.16 6.12
C HIS A 71 6.85 26.69 7.09
N ARG A 72 6.98 26.09 8.29
CA ARG A 72 8.03 26.42 9.28
C ARG A 72 9.11 25.35 9.38
N CYS A 73 9.09 24.34 8.49
CA CYS A 73 10.06 23.27 8.44
C CYS A 73 10.83 23.33 7.11
N GLU A 74 12.08 22.95 7.15
CA GLU A 74 12.85 22.63 5.95
C GLU A 74 12.43 21.26 5.42
N ILE A 75 12.19 21.14 4.11
CA ILE A 75 11.86 19.88 3.46
C ILE A 75 13.00 19.49 2.53
N VAL A 76 13.62 18.35 2.81
CA VAL A 76 14.67 17.75 1.98
C VAL A 76 14.08 16.54 1.27
N ASN A 77 13.92 16.62 -0.06
CA ASN A 77 13.47 15.49 -0.87
C ASN A 77 14.69 14.61 -1.22
N GLY A 78 14.58 13.34 -0.87
CA GLY A 78 15.61 12.34 -1.11
C GLY A 78 15.42 11.12 -0.20
N TRP A 79 16.14 10.07 -0.52
CA TRP A 79 16.13 8.84 0.25
C TRP A 79 17.08 8.94 1.43
N ALA A 80 16.59 8.75 2.64
CA ALA A 80 17.43 8.49 3.80
C ALA A 80 18.01 7.08 3.67
N VAL A 81 19.34 6.95 3.66
CA VAL A 81 20.02 5.67 3.38
C VAL A 81 20.82 5.14 4.56
N GLY A 82 21.25 5.99 5.49
CA GLY A 82 22.03 5.59 6.64
C GLY A 82 21.91 6.58 7.81
N VAL A 83 21.98 6.05 9.03
CA VAL A 83 22.01 6.85 10.27
C VAL A 83 23.30 6.53 11.01
N ASP A 84 24.10 7.55 11.32
CA ASP A 84 25.22 7.44 12.26
C ASP A 84 24.76 7.99 13.62
N LEU A 85 24.56 7.06 14.57
CA LEU A 85 24.09 7.37 15.92
C LEU A 85 25.17 8.04 16.80
N GLN A 86 26.47 7.78 16.52
CA GLN A 86 27.59 8.36 17.26
C GLN A 86 27.89 9.78 16.78
N ALA A 87 28.04 9.95 15.46
CA ALA A 87 28.23 11.26 14.84
C ALA A 87 26.96 12.12 14.83
N ARG A 88 25.79 11.52 15.12
CA ARG A 88 24.46 12.15 15.04
C ARG A 88 24.19 12.77 13.68
N THR A 89 24.34 11.97 12.64
CA THR A 89 24.12 12.38 11.27
C THR A 89 23.21 11.42 10.53
N LEU A 90 22.50 11.94 9.51
CA LEU A 90 21.69 11.18 8.55
C LEU A 90 22.30 11.38 7.16
N GLU A 91 22.55 10.29 6.46
CA GLU A 91 22.90 10.31 5.05
C GLU A 91 21.64 10.33 4.19
N VAL A 92 21.59 11.27 3.24
CA VAL A 92 20.45 11.47 2.34
C VAL A 92 20.95 11.50 0.89
N HIS A 93 20.39 10.65 0.06
CA HIS A 93 20.59 10.66 -1.39
C HIS A 93 19.46 11.46 -2.04
N PRO A 94 19.71 12.67 -2.57
CA PRO A 94 18.72 13.42 -3.32
C PRO A 94 18.40 12.71 -4.65
N HIS A 95 17.27 13.02 -5.28
CA HIS A 95 16.92 12.47 -6.59
C HIS A 95 17.96 12.75 -7.67
N GLN A 96 18.68 13.84 -7.54
CA GLN A 96 19.83 14.21 -8.38
C GLN A 96 20.88 14.94 -7.53
N GLY A 97 22.14 14.77 -7.91
CA GLY A 97 23.28 15.38 -7.23
C GLY A 97 23.95 14.46 -6.20
N PRO A 98 24.99 14.96 -5.51
CA PRO A 98 25.77 14.17 -4.57
C PRO A 98 25.00 13.87 -3.27
N PRO A 99 25.36 12.81 -2.55
CA PRO A 99 24.86 12.53 -1.20
C PRO A 99 25.08 13.72 -0.26
N ARG A 100 24.17 13.88 0.71
CA ARG A 100 24.21 14.92 1.73
C ARG A 100 24.23 14.29 3.11
N THR A 101 25.04 14.83 4.01
CA THR A 101 25.06 14.46 5.43
C THR A 101 24.37 15.56 6.24
N LEU A 102 23.28 15.21 6.92
CA LEU A 102 22.48 16.13 7.73
C LEU A 102 22.72 15.85 9.22
N PRO A 103 23.29 16.79 9.97
CA PRO A 103 23.48 16.62 11.41
C PRO A 103 22.19 16.90 12.20
N TYR A 104 22.01 16.20 13.33
CA TYR A 104 20.87 16.37 14.24
C TYR A 104 21.27 16.41 15.71
N ASP A 105 20.46 17.06 16.52
CA ASP A 105 20.52 17.03 17.98
C ASP A 105 19.41 16.12 18.54
N ILE A 106 18.25 16.09 17.84
CA ILE A 106 17.14 15.16 18.08
C ILE A 106 16.74 14.53 16.75
N LEU A 107 16.60 13.19 16.74
CA LEU A 107 16.13 12.43 15.58
C LEU A 107 14.71 11.89 15.83
N VAL A 108 13.80 12.12 14.91
CA VAL A 108 12.52 11.43 14.81
C VAL A 108 12.62 10.43 13.66
N PHE A 109 12.78 9.15 14.00
CA PHE A 109 13.00 8.08 13.03
C PHE A 109 11.68 7.38 12.76
N ALA A 110 11.01 7.74 11.67
CA ALA A 110 9.67 7.25 11.30
C ALA A 110 9.52 6.94 9.80
N PRO A 111 10.41 6.09 9.23
CA PRO A 111 10.37 5.75 7.80
C PRO A 111 9.15 4.90 7.41
N GLY A 112 8.34 4.45 8.37
CA GLY A 112 7.14 3.68 8.13
C GLY A 112 7.38 2.23 7.71
N SER A 113 6.55 1.73 6.81
CA SER A 113 6.53 0.34 6.34
C SER A 113 6.40 0.26 4.82
N VAL A 114 6.83 -0.86 4.25
CA VAL A 114 6.66 -1.23 2.85
C VAL A 114 5.84 -2.52 2.74
N SER A 115 5.31 -2.82 1.56
CA SER A 115 4.61 -4.08 1.30
C SER A 115 5.53 -5.27 1.62
N ARG A 116 4.98 -6.28 2.28
CA ARG A 116 5.69 -7.52 2.59
C ARG A 116 5.50 -8.49 1.42
N LEU A 117 6.44 -8.52 0.50
CA LEU A 117 6.52 -9.57 -0.51
C LEU A 117 7.06 -10.83 0.13
N LEU A 118 6.35 -11.95 -0.12
CA LEU A 118 6.82 -13.29 0.21
C LEU A 118 7.61 -13.84 -0.99
N PRO A 119 8.55 -14.76 -0.78
CA PRO A 119 9.34 -15.38 -1.86
C PRO A 119 8.50 -16.44 -2.59
N ILE A 120 7.41 -16.02 -3.20
CA ILE A 120 6.51 -16.86 -4.00
C ILE A 120 6.87 -16.61 -5.46
N PRO A 121 7.14 -17.67 -6.26
CA PRO A 121 7.47 -17.54 -7.66
C PRO A 121 6.44 -16.71 -8.44
N GLY A 122 6.90 -15.77 -9.27
CA GLY A 122 6.06 -14.91 -10.12
C GLY A 122 5.41 -13.71 -9.43
N VAL A 123 5.33 -13.66 -8.08
CA VAL A 123 4.65 -12.56 -7.37
C VAL A 123 5.42 -11.25 -7.49
N ALA A 124 6.76 -11.29 -7.46
CA ALA A 124 7.58 -10.08 -7.60
C ALA A 124 7.49 -9.47 -9.01
N GLU A 125 7.28 -10.30 -10.02
CA GLU A 125 7.27 -9.95 -11.44
C GLU A 125 5.89 -9.43 -11.91
N CYS A 126 4.79 -10.03 -11.42
CA CYS A 126 3.44 -9.71 -11.90
C CYS A 126 2.55 -9.05 -10.84
N GLY A 127 2.97 -9.01 -9.58
CA GLY A 127 2.15 -8.45 -8.50
C GLY A 127 2.08 -6.92 -8.52
N ILE A 128 0.88 -6.40 -8.34
CA ILE A 128 0.60 -4.96 -8.19
C ILE A 128 0.37 -4.67 -6.71
N GLY A 129 1.12 -3.73 -6.14
CA GLY A 129 0.91 -3.25 -4.77
C GLY A 129 -0.33 -2.36 -4.63
N PHE A 130 -0.71 -2.06 -3.38
CA PHE A 130 -1.80 -1.13 -3.11
C PHE A 130 -1.54 -0.33 -1.82
N LYS A 131 -0.46 0.44 -1.81
CA LYS A 131 -0.02 1.22 -0.64
C LYS A 131 0.23 2.70 -0.96
N THR A 132 0.57 3.01 -2.21
CA THR A 132 0.87 4.36 -2.68
C THR A 132 -0.21 4.87 -3.64
N VAL A 133 -0.21 6.17 -3.91
CA VAL A 133 -1.16 6.77 -4.87
C VAL A 133 -0.83 6.34 -6.31
N GLU A 134 0.44 6.13 -6.61
CA GLU A 134 0.91 5.65 -7.91
C GLU A 134 0.40 4.22 -8.18
N GLU A 135 0.50 3.34 -7.18
CA GLU A 135 -0.04 1.98 -7.28
C GLU A 135 -1.57 2.00 -7.47
N ALA A 136 -2.29 2.89 -6.78
CA ALA A 136 -3.75 3.02 -6.96
C ALA A 136 -4.13 3.51 -8.36
N ILE A 137 -3.40 4.49 -8.92
CA ILE A 137 -3.59 4.98 -10.29
C ILE A 137 -3.25 3.88 -11.30
N HIS A 138 -2.12 3.20 -11.10
CA HIS A 138 -1.69 2.10 -11.97
C HIS A 138 -2.73 0.98 -11.99
N LEU A 139 -3.21 0.54 -10.83
CA LEU A 139 -4.20 -0.52 -10.71
C LEU A 139 -5.54 -0.14 -11.38
N ARG A 140 -6.00 1.11 -11.22
CA ARG A 140 -7.17 1.62 -11.93
C ARG A 140 -7.01 1.52 -13.44
N ASN A 141 -5.92 2.07 -13.96
CA ASN A 141 -5.64 2.07 -15.39
C ASN A 141 -5.50 0.64 -15.92
N HIS A 142 -4.87 -0.24 -15.14
CA HIS A 142 -4.70 -1.64 -15.48
C HIS A 142 -6.05 -2.36 -15.60
N VAL A 143 -6.95 -2.22 -14.61
CA VAL A 143 -8.30 -2.85 -14.66
C VAL A 143 -9.07 -2.38 -15.90
N LEU A 144 -9.07 -1.07 -16.19
CA LEU A 144 -9.74 -0.54 -17.39
C LEU A 144 -9.10 -1.05 -18.68
N ALA A 145 -7.77 -1.14 -18.74
CA ALA A 145 -7.08 -1.70 -19.90
C ALA A 145 -7.38 -3.19 -20.12
N GLN A 146 -7.63 -3.96 -19.02
CA GLN A 146 -8.06 -5.35 -19.14
C GLN A 146 -9.48 -5.46 -19.74
N LEU A 147 -10.39 -4.53 -19.41
CA LEU A 147 -11.71 -4.47 -20.05
C LEU A 147 -11.60 -4.11 -21.54
N ASP A 148 -10.74 -3.13 -21.91
CA ASP A 148 -10.46 -2.80 -23.30
C ASP A 148 -9.91 -4.00 -24.09
N LEU A 149 -8.95 -4.73 -23.48
CA LEU A 149 -8.37 -5.94 -24.07
C LEU A 149 -9.43 -7.02 -24.28
N ALA A 150 -10.24 -7.30 -23.24
CA ALA A 150 -11.28 -8.31 -23.31
C ALA A 150 -12.37 -7.96 -24.35
N ALA A 151 -12.68 -6.68 -24.53
CA ALA A 151 -13.63 -6.21 -25.54
C ALA A 151 -13.09 -6.28 -26.97
N SER A 152 -11.76 -6.28 -27.14
CA SER A 152 -11.10 -6.17 -28.46
C SER A 152 -10.49 -7.47 -28.96
N THR A 153 -10.42 -8.52 -28.13
CA THR A 153 -9.84 -9.81 -28.51
C THR A 153 -10.91 -10.82 -28.88
N GLU A 154 -10.61 -11.65 -29.88
CA GLU A 154 -11.41 -12.84 -30.24
C GLU A 154 -10.83 -14.14 -29.62
N ASP A 155 -9.69 -14.04 -28.93
CA ASP A 155 -9.03 -15.15 -28.26
C ASP A 155 -9.64 -15.33 -26.86
N GLU A 156 -10.38 -16.41 -26.66
CA GLU A 156 -11.11 -16.68 -25.41
C GLU A 156 -10.18 -16.89 -24.20
N GLU A 157 -8.97 -17.46 -24.41
CA GLU A 157 -7.97 -17.62 -23.33
C GLU A 157 -7.45 -16.25 -22.88
N VAL A 158 -7.14 -15.35 -23.83
CA VAL A 158 -6.72 -13.98 -23.55
C VAL A 158 -7.84 -13.22 -22.86
N ARG A 159 -9.09 -13.35 -23.33
CA ARG A 159 -10.27 -12.72 -22.77
C ARG A 159 -10.51 -13.16 -21.32
N SER A 160 -10.57 -14.46 -21.07
CA SER A 160 -10.76 -15.03 -19.74
C SER A 160 -9.67 -14.60 -18.76
N ARG A 161 -8.43 -14.61 -19.20
CA ARG A 161 -7.29 -14.13 -18.40
C ARG A 161 -7.39 -12.63 -18.07
N ALA A 162 -7.78 -11.81 -19.03
CA ALA A 162 -7.96 -10.36 -18.83
C ALA A 162 -9.09 -10.06 -17.84
N LEU A 163 -10.17 -10.83 -17.84
CA LEU A 163 -11.33 -10.65 -16.96
C LEU A 163 -11.19 -11.35 -15.60
N THR A 164 -10.04 -11.95 -15.29
CA THR A 164 -9.77 -12.57 -13.99
C THR A 164 -8.89 -11.66 -13.13
N PHE A 165 -9.42 -11.23 -11.97
CA PHE A 165 -8.79 -10.29 -11.04
C PHE A 165 -8.58 -10.98 -9.69
N VAL A 166 -7.31 -11.10 -9.26
CA VAL A 166 -6.92 -11.81 -8.03
C VAL A 166 -6.39 -10.82 -7.01
N PHE A 167 -6.96 -10.81 -5.82
CA PHE A 167 -6.52 -10.02 -4.68
C PHE A 167 -6.00 -10.93 -3.58
N VAL A 168 -4.83 -10.63 -3.04
CA VAL A 168 -4.20 -11.40 -1.97
C VAL A 168 -4.13 -10.59 -0.70
N GLY A 169 -4.81 -11.06 0.34
CA GLY A 169 -4.90 -10.42 1.65
C GLY A 169 -6.29 -9.85 1.94
N GLY A 170 -6.97 -10.43 2.91
CA GLY A 170 -8.33 -10.07 3.35
C GLY A 170 -8.37 -8.95 4.42
N GLY A 171 -7.30 -8.16 4.56
CA GLY A 171 -7.28 -6.95 5.38
C GLY A 171 -8.02 -5.77 4.74
N TYR A 172 -8.00 -4.58 5.39
CA TYR A 172 -8.68 -3.38 4.87
C TYR A 172 -8.28 -3.05 3.43
N ALA A 173 -6.98 -2.97 3.15
CA ALA A 173 -6.49 -2.57 1.83
C ALA A 173 -7.01 -3.48 0.71
N GLY A 174 -6.96 -4.82 0.91
CA GLY A 174 -7.42 -5.78 -0.08
C GLY A 174 -8.93 -5.77 -0.27
N VAL A 175 -9.70 -5.83 0.82
CA VAL A 175 -11.17 -5.86 0.78
C VAL A 175 -11.74 -4.57 0.20
N GLU A 176 -11.24 -3.40 0.62
CA GLU A 176 -11.74 -2.11 0.13
C GLU A 176 -11.35 -1.87 -1.33
N ALA A 177 -10.10 -2.19 -1.71
CA ALA A 177 -9.65 -2.04 -3.10
C ALA A 177 -10.43 -2.96 -4.04
N LEU A 178 -10.58 -4.24 -3.68
CA LEU A 178 -11.36 -5.19 -4.47
C LEU A 178 -12.81 -4.72 -4.63
N ALA A 179 -13.46 -4.34 -3.52
CA ALA A 179 -14.87 -3.96 -3.54
C ALA A 179 -15.15 -2.68 -4.35
N GLU A 180 -14.27 -1.67 -4.27
CA GLU A 180 -14.38 -0.42 -5.02
C GLU A 180 -14.06 -0.61 -6.52
N LEU A 181 -13.05 -1.44 -6.84
CA LEU A 181 -12.66 -1.71 -8.23
C LEU A 181 -13.66 -2.63 -8.93
N GLU A 182 -14.26 -3.60 -8.24
CA GLU A 182 -15.34 -4.42 -8.79
C GLU A 182 -16.56 -3.56 -9.11
N ASP A 183 -16.96 -2.65 -8.21
CA ASP A 183 -18.02 -1.68 -8.48
C ASP A 183 -17.69 -0.80 -9.70
N MET A 184 -16.45 -0.33 -9.83
CA MET A 184 -16.00 0.46 -10.99
C MET A 184 -16.07 -0.33 -12.28
N ALA A 185 -15.51 -1.53 -12.30
CA ALA A 185 -15.49 -2.38 -13.48
C ALA A 185 -16.89 -2.78 -13.93
N ARG A 186 -17.77 -3.13 -12.99
CA ARG A 186 -19.19 -3.42 -13.25
C ARG A 186 -19.92 -2.19 -13.83
N ASP A 187 -19.67 -1.00 -13.32
CA ASP A 187 -20.24 0.23 -13.88
C ASP A 187 -19.70 0.53 -15.28
N ALA A 188 -18.41 0.23 -15.52
CA ALA A 188 -17.75 0.42 -16.80
C ALA A 188 -18.28 -0.51 -17.90
N CYS A 189 -18.71 -1.74 -17.60
CA CYS A 189 -19.21 -2.72 -18.58
C CYS A 189 -20.33 -2.18 -19.48
N ARG A 190 -21.10 -1.18 -19.01
CA ARG A 190 -22.13 -0.52 -19.85
C ARG A 190 -21.58 0.19 -21.08
N TYR A 191 -20.27 0.46 -21.10
CA TYR A 191 -19.55 1.07 -22.22
C TYR A 191 -18.73 0.03 -23.01
N PHE A 192 -18.76 -1.23 -22.59
CA PHE A 192 -18.14 -2.38 -23.24
C PHE A 192 -19.19 -3.42 -23.59
N PRO A 193 -19.96 -3.22 -24.72
CA PRO A 193 -21.12 -4.07 -25.05
C PRO A 193 -20.80 -5.56 -25.21
N SER A 194 -19.53 -5.91 -25.47
CA SER A 194 -19.05 -7.28 -25.58
C SER A 194 -18.61 -7.90 -24.26
N VAL A 195 -18.66 -7.17 -23.14
CA VAL A 195 -18.25 -7.65 -21.80
C VAL A 195 -19.45 -7.62 -20.87
N ASP A 196 -19.97 -8.79 -20.52
CA ASP A 196 -20.98 -8.89 -19.46
C ASP A 196 -20.31 -8.80 -18.08
N PRO A 197 -20.89 -8.08 -17.09
CA PRO A 197 -20.38 -8.11 -15.71
C PRO A 197 -20.21 -9.50 -15.12
N GLY A 198 -20.97 -10.50 -15.60
CA GLY A 198 -20.87 -11.89 -15.19
C GLY A 198 -19.64 -12.63 -15.76
N ASP A 199 -19.00 -12.09 -16.82
CA ASP A 199 -17.78 -12.66 -17.39
C ASP A 199 -16.54 -12.37 -16.50
N MET A 200 -16.62 -11.34 -15.66
CA MET A 200 -15.54 -10.96 -14.77
C MET A 200 -15.45 -11.90 -13.56
N ARG A 201 -14.28 -12.43 -13.31
CA ARG A 201 -13.97 -13.26 -12.15
C ARG A 201 -13.15 -12.47 -11.13
N TRP A 202 -13.75 -12.20 -9.96
CA TRP A 202 -13.09 -11.51 -8.86
C TRP A 202 -12.79 -12.50 -7.73
N ILE A 203 -11.53 -12.61 -7.34
CA ILE A 203 -11.06 -13.62 -6.38
C ILE A 203 -10.32 -12.90 -5.26
N LEU A 204 -10.69 -13.19 -4.01
CA LEU A 204 -9.96 -12.76 -2.81
C LEU A 204 -9.38 -13.99 -2.12
N VAL A 205 -8.05 -14.05 -2.03
CA VAL A 205 -7.32 -15.12 -1.34
C VAL A 205 -6.85 -14.60 0.01
N GLU A 206 -7.25 -15.30 1.08
CA GLU A 206 -6.89 -14.96 2.46
C GLU A 206 -6.35 -16.20 3.19
N ALA A 207 -5.15 -16.06 3.76
CA ALA A 207 -4.45 -17.15 4.42
C ALA A 207 -5.08 -17.57 5.77
N THR A 208 -5.92 -16.73 6.35
CA THR A 208 -6.60 -16.97 7.64
C THR A 208 -8.07 -17.37 7.44
N ASP A 209 -8.71 -17.74 8.52
CA ASP A 209 -10.12 -18.18 8.56
C ASP A 209 -11.13 -17.03 8.39
N ARG A 210 -10.70 -15.78 8.26
CA ARG A 210 -11.58 -14.60 8.19
C ARG A 210 -10.94 -13.40 7.50
N ILE A 211 -11.79 -12.56 6.94
CA ILE A 211 -11.43 -11.24 6.42
C ILE A 211 -11.70 -10.14 7.47
N LEU A 212 -11.09 -8.97 7.31
CA LEU A 212 -11.25 -7.80 8.18
C LEU A 212 -11.15 -8.13 9.69
N PRO A 213 -10.05 -8.72 10.16
CA PRO A 213 -9.94 -9.19 11.55
C PRO A 213 -10.18 -8.09 12.59
N GLU A 214 -9.96 -6.82 12.24
CA GLU A 214 -10.10 -5.66 13.13
C GLU A 214 -11.56 -5.23 13.36
N VAL A 215 -12.51 -5.59 12.49
CA VAL A 215 -13.94 -5.26 12.68
C VAL A 215 -14.67 -6.29 13.56
N GLY A 216 -13.98 -7.33 13.98
CA GLY A 216 -14.52 -8.41 14.80
C GLY A 216 -15.24 -9.50 13.98
N PRO A 217 -15.45 -10.71 14.59
CA PRO A 217 -15.84 -11.91 13.86
C PRO A 217 -17.20 -11.79 13.13
N ASP A 218 -18.22 -11.22 13.78
CA ASP A 218 -19.57 -11.11 13.18
C ASP A 218 -19.61 -10.16 12.00
N MET A 219 -18.83 -9.07 12.08
CA MET A 219 -18.77 -8.07 11.01
C MET A 219 -17.94 -8.59 9.84
N GLY A 220 -16.86 -9.33 10.12
CA GLY A 220 -16.08 -10.02 9.09
C GLY A 220 -16.93 -11.07 8.35
N ARG A 221 -17.72 -11.86 9.06
CA ARG A 221 -18.63 -12.84 8.47
C ARG A 221 -19.70 -12.17 7.59
N TRP A 222 -20.34 -11.13 8.09
CA TRP A 222 -21.32 -10.38 7.29
C TRP A 222 -20.67 -9.78 6.04
N THR A 223 -19.45 -9.27 6.13
CA THR A 223 -18.70 -8.75 4.97
C THR A 223 -18.43 -9.86 3.96
N LEU A 224 -18.01 -11.03 4.41
CA LEU A 224 -17.83 -12.22 3.57
C LEU A 224 -19.10 -12.59 2.80
N GLU A 225 -20.24 -12.61 3.48
CA GLU A 225 -21.55 -12.86 2.86
C GLU A 225 -21.88 -11.80 1.79
N GLN A 226 -21.62 -10.52 2.07
CA GLN A 226 -21.85 -9.44 1.10
C GLN A 226 -20.95 -9.54 -0.14
N LEU A 227 -19.69 -9.90 0.02
CA LEU A 227 -18.77 -10.09 -1.11
C LEU A 227 -19.20 -11.28 -1.97
N ARG A 228 -19.52 -12.42 -1.34
CA ARG A 228 -20.01 -13.62 -2.04
C ARG A 228 -21.32 -13.39 -2.77
N ALA A 229 -22.25 -12.62 -2.17
CA ALA A 229 -23.51 -12.25 -2.81
C ALA A 229 -23.32 -11.38 -4.07
N ARG A 230 -22.16 -10.74 -4.24
CA ARG A 230 -21.77 -10.01 -5.46
C ARG A 230 -21.09 -10.90 -6.51
N GLY A 231 -20.92 -12.19 -6.23
CA GLY A 231 -20.22 -13.12 -7.11
C GLY A 231 -18.70 -13.14 -6.90
N ILE A 232 -18.18 -12.51 -5.83
CA ILE A 232 -16.76 -12.53 -5.52
C ILE A 232 -16.39 -13.88 -4.88
N ASP A 233 -15.43 -14.59 -5.46
CA ASP A 233 -14.89 -15.85 -4.94
C ASP A 233 -13.93 -15.56 -3.78
N VAL A 234 -14.41 -15.69 -2.53
CA VAL A 234 -13.57 -15.46 -1.35
C VAL A 234 -13.08 -16.80 -0.80
N ARG A 235 -11.78 -17.02 -0.91
CA ARG A 235 -11.08 -18.23 -0.45
C ARG A 235 -10.36 -17.94 0.86
N LEU A 236 -10.85 -18.52 1.93
CA LEU A 236 -10.26 -18.44 3.27
C LEU A 236 -9.37 -19.66 3.51
N ASN A 237 -8.43 -19.54 4.45
CA ASN A 237 -7.41 -20.58 4.75
C ASN A 237 -6.64 -21.02 3.51
N THR A 238 -6.46 -20.12 2.53
CA THR A 238 -5.87 -20.41 1.23
C THR A 238 -4.69 -19.48 0.96
N ARG A 239 -3.61 -20.00 0.40
CA ARG A 239 -2.41 -19.25 0.04
C ARG A 239 -2.07 -19.43 -1.44
N ILE A 240 -1.36 -18.45 -2.00
CA ILE A 240 -0.76 -18.59 -3.31
C ILE A 240 0.56 -19.35 -3.17
N GLU A 241 0.76 -20.36 -4.00
CA GLU A 241 2.02 -21.12 -4.14
C GLU A 241 2.87 -20.59 -5.30
N SER A 242 2.23 -20.15 -6.39
CA SER A 242 2.91 -19.57 -7.56
C SER A 242 1.99 -18.62 -8.33
N ALA A 243 2.60 -17.67 -9.04
CA ALA A 243 1.95 -16.77 -9.99
C ALA A 243 2.79 -16.62 -11.28
N GLU A 244 3.65 -17.60 -11.59
CA GLU A 244 4.56 -17.55 -12.75
C GLU A 244 3.80 -17.48 -14.07
N GLY A 245 4.22 -16.59 -14.96
CA GLY A 245 3.60 -16.40 -16.27
C GLY A 245 2.13 -15.96 -16.24
N GLY A 246 1.64 -15.52 -15.07
CA GLY A 246 0.25 -15.13 -14.86
C GLY A 246 -0.68 -16.31 -14.56
N ARG A 247 -0.12 -17.53 -14.36
CA ARG A 247 -0.86 -18.68 -13.84
C ARG A 247 -0.77 -18.68 -12.33
N VAL A 248 -1.90 -18.46 -11.69
CA VAL A 248 -2.03 -18.47 -10.23
C VAL A 248 -2.32 -19.89 -9.77
N VAL A 249 -1.48 -20.41 -8.87
CA VAL A 249 -1.63 -21.72 -8.23
C VAL A 249 -1.84 -21.52 -6.74
N LEU A 250 -2.82 -22.18 -6.18
CA LEU A 250 -3.21 -22.11 -4.78
C LEU A 250 -2.91 -23.41 -4.04
N ASP A 251 -2.69 -23.33 -2.72
CA ASP A 251 -2.43 -24.47 -1.85
C ASP A 251 -3.64 -25.41 -1.63
N ASP A 252 -4.85 -24.96 -2.04
CA ASP A 252 -6.06 -25.80 -2.08
C ASP A 252 -6.21 -26.61 -3.40
N GLY A 253 -5.23 -26.52 -4.29
CA GLY A 253 -5.23 -27.17 -5.60
C GLY A 253 -5.95 -26.37 -6.69
N GLY A 254 -6.46 -25.19 -6.39
CA GLY A 254 -7.05 -24.31 -7.39
C GLY A 254 -6.00 -23.69 -8.30
N GLU A 255 -6.27 -23.71 -9.61
CA GLU A 255 -5.42 -23.10 -10.63
C GLU A 255 -6.26 -22.26 -11.60
N PHE A 256 -5.72 -21.12 -12.02
CA PHE A 256 -6.36 -20.27 -13.05
C PHE A 256 -5.36 -19.24 -13.60
N ASP A 257 -5.61 -18.82 -14.83
CA ASP A 257 -4.85 -17.75 -15.44
C ASP A 257 -5.44 -16.38 -15.10
N SER A 258 -4.57 -15.42 -14.80
CA SER A 258 -4.97 -14.05 -14.47
C SER A 258 -3.93 -13.05 -15.02
N ALA A 259 -4.41 -11.95 -15.58
CA ALA A 259 -3.57 -10.82 -15.93
C ALA A 259 -3.40 -9.83 -14.77
N THR A 260 -4.17 -9.99 -13.68
CA THR A 260 -4.22 -9.05 -12.55
C THR A 260 -4.01 -9.76 -11.22
N LEU A 261 -2.86 -9.54 -10.60
CA LEU A 261 -2.58 -10.01 -9.23
C LEU A 261 -2.29 -8.81 -8.34
N VAL A 262 -3.18 -8.52 -7.38
CA VAL A 262 -3.04 -7.41 -6.43
C VAL A 262 -2.55 -7.95 -5.08
N TRP A 263 -1.39 -7.45 -4.62
CA TRP A 263 -0.75 -7.93 -3.40
C TRP A 263 -0.96 -6.97 -2.24
N THR A 264 -1.76 -7.37 -1.27
CA THR A 264 -2.05 -6.62 -0.03
C THR A 264 -1.79 -7.45 1.23
N ALA A 265 -1.03 -8.55 1.12
CA ALA A 265 -0.77 -9.53 2.19
C ALA A 265 0.26 -9.04 3.22
N GLY A 266 -0.03 -7.92 3.83
CA GLY A 266 0.71 -7.38 4.96
C GLY A 266 1.85 -6.42 4.61
N VAL A 267 2.45 -5.87 5.66
CA VAL A 267 3.54 -4.90 5.59
C VAL A 267 4.73 -5.35 6.44
N LYS A 268 5.91 -4.84 6.12
CA LYS A 268 7.13 -4.97 6.94
C LYS A 268 7.74 -3.58 7.16
N PRO A 269 8.52 -3.39 8.24
CA PRO A 269 9.25 -2.14 8.44
C PRO A 269 10.08 -1.77 7.23
N HIS A 270 10.21 -0.46 6.96
CA HIS A 270 11.03 0.03 5.86
C HIS A 270 12.48 -0.50 5.97
N PRO A 271 13.17 -0.87 4.88
CA PRO A 271 14.53 -1.44 4.91
C PRO A 271 15.56 -0.60 5.69
N LEU A 272 15.42 0.72 5.68
CA LEU A 272 16.24 1.64 6.46
C LEU A 272 16.24 1.32 7.97
N VAL A 273 15.18 0.71 8.50
CA VAL A 273 15.10 0.32 9.91
C VAL A 273 16.20 -0.67 10.26
N ARG A 274 16.43 -1.68 9.41
CA ARG A 274 17.52 -2.65 9.61
C ARG A 274 18.89 -2.02 9.46
N ALA A 275 19.04 -1.06 8.53
CA ALA A 275 20.30 -0.36 8.28
C ALA A 275 20.62 0.71 9.33
N SER A 276 19.69 1.08 10.22
CA SER A 276 19.87 2.19 11.18
C SER A 276 20.75 1.86 12.39
N GLY A 277 21.01 0.57 12.68
CA GLY A 277 21.73 0.14 13.89
C GLY A 277 20.94 0.31 15.20
N LEU A 278 19.67 0.72 15.13
CA LEU A 278 18.79 0.84 16.31
C LEU A 278 18.34 -0.54 16.83
N PRO A 279 18.02 -0.68 18.12
CA PRO A 279 17.54 -1.94 18.68
C PRO A 279 16.19 -2.34 18.08
N LEU A 280 16.09 -3.60 17.62
CA LEU A 280 14.90 -4.12 16.92
C LEU A 280 14.21 -5.23 17.74
N ASP A 281 12.89 -5.37 17.56
CA ASP A 281 12.13 -6.52 18.02
C ASP A 281 12.23 -7.70 17.00
N ASP A 282 11.62 -8.84 17.35
CA ASP A 282 11.63 -10.06 16.54
C ASP A 282 10.92 -9.89 15.17
N ARG A 283 10.10 -8.82 15.00
CA ARG A 283 9.45 -8.47 13.75
C ARG A 283 10.22 -7.42 12.95
N GLY A 284 11.43 -7.05 13.39
CA GLY A 284 12.30 -6.07 12.75
C GLY A 284 11.86 -4.62 12.94
N ARG A 285 11.01 -4.30 13.94
CA ARG A 285 10.59 -2.94 14.29
C ARG A 285 11.53 -2.36 15.36
N VAL A 286 11.73 -1.05 15.33
CA VAL A 286 12.54 -0.34 16.34
C VAL A 286 11.87 -0.46 17.72
N ARG A 287 12.60 -0.92 18.72
CA ARG A 287 12.13 -0.98 20.10
C ARG A 287 11.95 0.43 20.67
N ALA A 288 10.74 0.74 21.09
CA ALA A 288 10.38 2.05 21.62
C ALA A 288 9.94 1.92 23.10
N THR A 289 10.22 2.96 23.88
CA THR A 289 9.65 3.12 25.23
C THR A 289 8.19 3.61 25.14
N ALA A 290 7.50 3.64 26.25
CA ALA A 290 6.15 4.22 26.32
C ALA A 290 6.12 5.71 25.96
N GLU A 291 7.22 6.45 26.20
CA GLU A 291 7.39 7.86 25.87
C GLU A 291 7.81 8.09 24.39
N LEU A 292 7.86 7.03 23.59
CA LEU A 292 8.20 7.05 22.16
C LEU A 292 9.67 7.41 21.87
N THR A 293 10.56 7.23 22.85
CA THR A 293 12.01 7.21 22.62
C THR A 293 12.46 5.82 22.22
N VAL A 294 13.57 5.72 21.51
CA VAL A 294 14.22 4.44 21.22
C VAL A 294 14.96 3.95 22.46
N GLU A 295 14.85 2.67 22.80
CA GLU A 295 15.57 2.05 23.92
C GLU A 295 17.07 2.29 23.80
N GLY A 296 17.70 2.81 24.87
CA GLY A 296 19.13 3.16 24.89
C GLY A 296 19.50 4.45 24.19
N HIS A 297 18.57 5.13 23.49
CA HIS A 297 18.86 6.33 22.70
C HIS A 297 17.90 7.50 23.03
N PRO A 298 18.11 8.25 24.12
CA PRO A 298 17.17 9.25 24.65
C PRO A 298 16.95 10.46 23.72
N ALA A 299 17.81 10.69 22.73
CA ALA A 299 17.69 11.74 21.70
C ALA A 299 17.03 11.23 20.40
N VAL A 300 16.68 9.93 20.32
CA VAL A 300 16.05 9.33 19.15
C VAL A 300 14.63 8.94 19.51
N PHE A 301 13.66 9.44 18.75
CA PHE A 301 12.23 9.14 18.89
C PHE A 301 11.76 8.30 17.71
N THR A 302 10.79 7.42 17.96
CA THR A 302 10.20 6.58 16.90
C THR A 302 8.73 6.31 17.18
N ALA A 303 7.95 6.07 16.12
CA ALA A 303 6.52 5.74 16.22
C ALA A 303 5.99 5.18 14.89
N GLY A 304 4.76 4.70 14.90
CA GLY A 304 4.07 4.16 13.72
C GLY A 304 4.52 2.77 13.33
N ASP A 305 4.39 2.45 12.04
CA ASP A 305 4.55 1.08 11.54
C ASP A 305 5.97 0.51 11.70
N CYS A 306 6.99 1.36 11.73
CA CYS A 306 8.39 0.96 11.92
C CYS A 306 8.75 0.71 13.39
N ALA A 307 7.86 1.01 14.36
CA ALA A 307 8.16 1.01 15.78
C ALA A 307 7.36 -0.04 16.56
N ALA A 308 8.01 -0.68 17.53
CA ALA A 308 7.40 -1.58 18.51
C ALA A 308 7.04 -0.78 19.78
N VAL A 309 6.00 0.04 19.70
CA VAL A 309 5.52 0.87 20.82
C VAL A 309 4.70 0.01 21.78
N PRO A 310 4.97 -0.01 23.10
CA PRO A 310 4.19 -0.75 24.08
C PRO A 310 2.71 -0.30 24.08
N ASP A 311 1.78 -1.25 24.07
CA ASP A 311 0.35 -0.96 24.27
C ASP A 311 0.01 -0.99 25.75
N LEU A 312 -0.03 0.18 26.38
CA LEU A 312 -0.36 0.32 27.80
C LEU A 312 -1.82 -0.04 28.15
N THR A 313 -2.64 -0.34 27.16
CA THR A 313 -4.02 -0.86 27.36
C THR A 313 -4.09 -2.37 27.31
N LYS A 314 -3.02 -3.02 26.80
CA LYS A 314 -2.86 -4.46 26.68
C LYS A 314 -1.45 -4.87 27.11
N PRO A 315 -1.18 -5.03 28.42
CA PRO A 315 0.16 -5.34 28.92
C PRO A 315 0.82 -6.52 28.19
N GLY A 316 2.10 -6.37 27.87
CA GLY A 316 2.88 -7.38 27.13
C GLY A 316 2.68 -7.35 25.59
N GLN A 317 1.80 -6.51 25.08
CA GLN A 317 1.60 -6.34 23.63
C GLN A 317 2.17 -5.01 23.14
N THR A 318 2.40 -4.94 21.84
CA THR A 318 2.76 -3.70 21.14
C THR A 318 1.60 -3.19 20.30
N CYS A 319 1.56 -1.88 20.08
CA CYS A 319 0.56 -1.24 19.22
C CYS A 319 0.60 -1.84 17.80
N ALA A 320 -0.58 -2.05 17.21
CA ALA A 320 -0.70 -2.50 15.84
C ALA A 320 -0.19 -1.42 14.85
N PRO A 321 0.45 -1.81 13.73
CA PRO A 321 0.87 -0.89 12.69
C PRO A 321 -0.37 -0.41 11.89
N ASN A 322 -0.92 0.72 12.31
CA ASN A 322 -2.05 1.35 11.62
C ASN A 322 -2.05 2.87 11.77
N ALA A 323 -2.75 3.55 10.86
CA ALA A 323 -2.85 5.00 10.84
C ALA A 323 -3.49 5.60 12.12
N GLN A 324 -4.36 4.84 12.80
CA GLN A 324 -5.00 5.29 14.03
C GLN A 324 -3.97 5.49 15.15
N HIS A 325 -3.08 4.53 15.35
CA HIS A 325 -1.96 4.64 16.30
C HIS A 325 -0.94 5.68 15.81
N ALA A 326 -0.53 5.64 14.53
CA ALA A 326 0.48 6.54 13.97
C ALA A 326 0.16 8.03 14.20
N VAL A 327 -1.08 8.46 13.89
CA VAL A 327 -1.52 9.86 14.08
C VAL A 327 -1.54 10.29 15.56
N ARG A 328 -1.92 9.39 16.46
CA ARG A 328 -1.98 9.70 17.91
C ARG A 328 -0.59 9.68 18.54
N GLN A 329 0.22 8.70 18.17
CA GLN A 329 1.63 8.64 18.57
C GLN A 329 2.39 9.89 18.13
N ALA A 330 2.18 10.37 16.90
CA ALA A 330 2.81 11.59 16.40
C ALA A 330 2.54 12.82 17.29
N ARG A 331 1.35 12.92 17.88
CA ARG A 331 1.02 14.02 18.79
C ARG A 331 1.79 13.93 20.11
N THR A 332 1.79 12.76 20.72
CA THR A 332 2.56 12.50 21.96
C THR A 332 4.05 12.65 21.72
N LEU A 333 4.56 12.13 20.60
CA LEU A 333 5.95 12.23 20.18
C LEU A 333 6.39 13.69 20.04
N ALA A 334 5.62 14.51 19.35
CA ALA A 334 5.94 15.93 19.21
C ALA A 334 5.97 16.67 20.58
N ASP A 335 5.01 16.37 21.48
CA ASP A 335 5.03 16.94 22.83
C ASP A 335 6.26 16.47 23.62
N ASN A 336 6.67 15.20 23.46
CA ASN A 336 7.84 14.65 24.11
C ASN A 336 9.17 15.18 23.55
N VAL A 337 9.23 15.48 22.24
CA VAL A 337 10.37 16.21 21.62
C VAL A 337 10.49 17.60 22.24
N VAL A 338 9.37 18.32 22.40
CA VAL A 338 9.38 19.66 23.06
C VAL A 338 9.77 19.53 24.52
N ALA A 339 9.29 18.49 25.23
CA ALA A 339 9.68 18.23 26.61
C ALA A 339 11.19 17.97 26.74
N ALA A 340 11.76 17.18 25.81
CA ALA A 340 13.21 16.92 25.77
C ALA A 340 14.03 18.21 25.56
N LEU A 341 13.59 19.11 24.65
CA LEU A 341 14.25 20.40 24.43
C LEU A 341 14.22 21.32 25.66
N ARG A 342 13.13 21.26 26.43
CA ARG A 342 12.89 22.13 27.60
C ARG A 342 13.30 21.52 28.93
N GLY A 343 13.80 20.26 28.92
CA GLY A 343 14.15 19.54 30.14
C GLY A 343 12.94 19.23 31.05
N THR A 344 11.74 19.09 30.47
CA THR A 344 10.51 18.76 31.21
C THR A 344 10.15 17.28 31.05
N GLU A 345 9.24 16.80 31.91
CA GLU A 345 8.80 15.40 31.93
C GLU A 345 8.10 15.00 30.63
N ARG A 346 8.41 13.80 30.13
CA ARG A 346 7.80 13.18 28.95
C ARG A 346 6.55 12.40 29.36
N LYS A 347 5.61 12.25 28.43
CA LYS A 347 4.34 11.57 28.63
C LYS A 347 4.32 10.21 27.96
N ALA A 348 3.88 9.19 28.64
CA ALA A 348 3.64 7.88 28.06
C ALA A 348 2.47 7.93 27.06
N TYR A 349 2.62 7.25 25.94
CA TYR A 349 1.55 7.04 24.98
C TYR A 349 0.57 5.98 25.47
N ARG A 350 -0.69 6.36 25.53
CA ARG A 350 -1.78 5.44 25.88
C ARG A 350 -3.01 5.73 25.02
N HIS A 351 -3.53 4.71 24.36
CA HIS A 351 -4.72 4.87 23.56
C HIS A 351 -5.52 3.58 23.45
N ALA A 352 -6.77 3.60 23.90
CA ALA A 352 -7.72 2.52 23.66
C ALA A 352 -8.27 2.63 22.22
N TYR A 353 -8.36 1.50 21.55
CA TYR A 353 -8.88 1.40 20.21
C TYR A 353 -10.35 1.87 20.14
N ALA A 354 -10.62 2.88 19.33
CA ALA A 354 -11.94 3.51 19.28
C ALA A 354 -12.94 2.78 18.36
N GLY A 355 -12.43 1.92 17.49
CA GLY A 355 -13.24 1.19 16.51
C GLY A 355 -12.65 1.23 15.11
N SER A 356 -13.34 0.60 14.18
CA SER A 356 -12.94 0.41 12.79
C SER A 356 -14.11 0.60 11.85
N VAL A 357 -13.80 1.06 10.65
CA VAL A 357 -14.76 1.26 9.55
C VAL A 357 -14.13 0.77 8.25
N ALA A 358 -14.92 0.18 7.36
CA ALA A 358 -14.49 -0.24 6.03
C ALA A 358 -15.55 0.06 4.98
N SER A 359 -15.13 0.51 3.80
CA SER A 359 -15.96 0.60 2.60
C SER A 359 -16.03 -0.76 1.90
N LEU A 360 -17.20 -1.10 1.36
CA LEU A 360 -17.43 -2.30 0.56
C LEU A 360 -17.97 -1.93 -0.83
N GLY A 361 -17.50 -0.81 -1.37
CA GLY A 361 -18.02 -0.21 -2.59
C GLY A 361 -19.13 0.81 -2.32
N LEU A 362 -19.75 1.30 -3.37
CA LEU A 362 -20.72 2.39 -3.30
C LEU A 362 -21.93 2.01 -2.45
N HIS A 363 -22.25 2.84 -1.47
CA HIS A 363 -23.38 2.72 -0.52
C HIS A 363 -23.33 1.49 0.40
N ARG A 364 -22.18 0.80 0.49
CA ARG A 364 -22.00 -0.39 1.32
C ARG A 364 -20.78 -0.22 2.24
N GLY A 365 -20.90 -0.64 3.47
CA GLY A 365 -19.79 -0.58 4.43
C GLY A 365 -20.09 -1.36 5.69
N VAL A 366 -19.05 -1.50 6.51
CA VAL A 366 -19.12 -2.03 7.87
C VAL A 366 -18.41 -1.09 8.83
N ALA A 367 -18.95 -0.97 10.03
CA ALA A 367 -18.33 -0.18 11.07
C ALA A 367 -18.59 -0.81 12.44
N GLN A 368 -17.57 -0.77 13.29
CA GLN A 368 -17.71 -1.07 14.72
C GLN A 368 -17.06 0.05 15.50
N ILE A 369 -17.87 0.84 16.21
CA ILE A 369 -17.41 2.03 16.94
C ILE A 369 -17.99 2.00 18.35
N TYR A 370 -17.12 2.04 19.36
CA TYR A 370 -17.50 1.93 20.78
C TYR A 370 -18.49 0.79 21.06
N GLY A 371 -18.23 -0.38 20.44
CA GLY A 371 -19.07 -1.59 20.56
C GLY A 371 -20.35 -1.60 19.72
N ARG A 372 -20.75 -0.48 19.12
CA ARG A 372 -21.91 -0.42 18.19
C ARG A 372 -21.50 -0.90 16.81
N LYS A 373 -22.32 -1.77 16.22
CA LYS A 373 -22.10 -2.35 14.88
C LYS A 373 -23.06 -1.70 13.88
N LEU A 374 -22.53 -1.18 12.78
CA LEU A 374 -23.30 -0.61 11.67
C LEU A 374 -22.95 -1.37 10.38
N ARG A 375 -23.92 -1.48 9.48
CA ARG A 375 -23.83 -2.22 8.21
C ARG A 375 -24.48 -1.43 7.09
N GLY A 376 -24.07 -1.67 5.84
CA GLY A 376 -24.66 -1.06 4.64
C GLY A 376 -24.44 0.45 4.57
N PHE A 377 -25.46 1.18 4.11
CA PHE A 377 -25.39 2.62 3.88
C PHE A 377 -24.97 3.45 5.12
N PRO A 378 -25.50 3.23 6.34
CA PRO A 378 -25.05 3.99 7.52
C PRO A 378 -23.56 3.82 7.81
N ALA A 379 -23.01 2.63 7.62
CA ALA A 379 -21.59 2.38 7.83
C ALA A 379 -20.73 3.03 6.74
N TRP A 380 -21.16 2.97 5.48
CA TRP A 380 -20.51 3.65 4.36
C TRP A 380 -20.51 5.18 4.54
N PHE A 381 -21.63 5.78 4.92
CA PHE A 381 -21.72 7.20 5.20
C PHE A 381 -20.79 7.61 6.37
N MET A 382 -20.74 6.78 7.41
CA MET A 382 -19.83 6.97 8.54
C MET A 382 -18.35 6.85 8.12
N HIS A 383 -18.00 5.87 7.29
CA HIS A 383 -16.65 5.74 6.73
C HIS A 383 -16.21 7.04 6.04
N ARG A 384 -17.02 7.54 5.11
CA ARG A 384 -16.73 8.78 4.37
C ARG A 384 -16.63 9.99 5.29
N THR A 385 -17.59 10.21 6.15
CA THR A 385 -17.60 11.39 7.05
C THR A 385 -16.48 11.35 8.08
N TYR A 386 -16.19 10.16 8.63
CA TYR A 386 -15.06 9.97 9.53
C TYR A 386 -13.74 10.29 8.83
N HIS A 387 -13.47 9.69 7.68
CA HIS A 387 -12.22 9.92 6.96
C HIS A 387 -12.11 11.35 6.43
N LEU A 388 -13.19 11.96 5.94
CA LEU A 388 -13.22 13.38 5.59
C LEU A 388 -12.84 14.28 6.77
N SER A 389 -13.32 13.95 7.98
CA SER A 389 -12.96 14.71 9.19
C SER A 389 -11.46 14.60 9.51
N ARG A 390 -10.82 13.49 9.15
CA ARG A 390 -9.41 13.16 9.45
C ARG A 390 -8.42 13.56 8.38
N VAL A 391 -8.86 13.75 7.12
CA VAL A 391 -7.97 14.25 6.06
C VAL A 391 -7.28 15.53 6.52
N PRO A 392 -5.96 15.63 6.42
CA PRO A 392 -5.23 16.84 6.75
C PRO A 392 -5.62 18.00 5.83
N THR A 393 -5.71 19.18 6.37
CA THR A 393 -6.02 20.45 5.70
C THR A 393 -7.47 20.63 5.22
N PHE A 394 -7.98 21.86 5.42
CA PHE A 394 -9.31 22.24 4.97
C PHE A 394 -9.47 22.14 3.44
N ASN A 395 -8.44 22.54 2.70
CA ASN A 395 -8.45 22.47 1.24
C ASN A 395 -8.70 21.05 0.71
N ARG A 396 -8.08 20.03 1.30
CA ARG A 396 -8.29 18.63 0.86
C ARG A 396 -9.69 18.15 1.21
N LYS A 397 -10.23 18.52 2.37
CA LYS A 397 -11.61 18.19 2.76
C LYS A 397 -12.62 18.76 1.76
N VAL A 398 -12.45 20.00 1.37
CA VAL A 398 -13.34 20.65 0.39
C VAL A 398 -13.27 19.95 -0.96
N ARG A 399 -12.06 19.62 -1.45
CA ARG A 399 -11.88 18.94 -2.74
C ARG A 399 -12.52 17.56 -2.76
N VAL A 400 -12.26 16.74 -1.75
CA VAL A 400 -12.90 15.41 -1.61
C VAL A 400 -14.42 15.54 -1.52
N LEU A 401 -14.94 16.52 -0.80
CA LEU A 401 -16.38 16.76 -0.73
C LEU A 401 -16.98 17.14 -2.10
N ILE A 402 -16.26 17.98 -2.87
CA ILE A 402 -16.66 18.35 -4.24
C ILE A 402 -16.65 17.10 -5.15
N ASP A 403 -15.61 16.28 -5.11
CA ASP A 403 -15.53 15.04 -5.89
C ASP A 403 -16.74 14.15 -5.61
N TRP A 404 -17.08 13.92 -4.34
CA TRP A 404 -18.27 13.15 -3.97
C TRP A 404 -19.59 13.82 -4.39
N THR A 405 -19.65 15.13 -4.36
CA THR A 405 -20.84 15.88 -4.82
C THR A 405 -21.01 15.72 -6.33
N LEU A 406 -19.91 15.82 -7.10
CA LEU A 406 -19.96 15.62 -8.54
C LEU A 406 -20.34 14.17 -8.89
N ALA A 407 -19.85 13.19 -8.13
CA ALA A 407 -20.21 11.77 -8.32
C ALA A 407 -21.71 11.46 -8.08
N LEU A 408 -22.49 12.38 -7.48
CA LEU A 408 -23.95 12.24 -7.38
C LEU A 408 -24.67 12.59 -8.70
N PHE A 409 -24.08 13.46 -9.50
CA PHE A 409 -24.70 13.99 -10.75
C PHE A 409 -24.06 13.40 -12.01
N PHE A 410 -22.77 13.06 -11.92
CA PHE A 410 -21.98 12.54 -13.03
C PHE A 410 -21.50 11.13 -12.73
N ARG A 411 -21.43 10.32 -13.75
CA ARG A 411 -20.88 8.96 -13.62
C ARG A 411 -19.37 8.98 -13.39
N ARG A 412 -18.83 7.86 -12.92
CA ARG A 412 -17.39 7.68 -12.76
C ARG A 412 -16.66 7.84 -14.09
N GLU A 413 -15.49 8.43 -14.04
CA GLU A 413 -14.57 8.46 -15.15
C GLU A 413 -14.00 7.06 -15.39
N ILE A 414 -14.07 6.57 -16.63
CA ILE A 414 -13.65 5.21 -17.01
C ILE A 414 -12.49 5.22 -18.02
N THR A 415 -11.89 6.37 -18.31
CA THR A 415 -10.76 6.47 -19.22
C THR A 415 -9.51 5.84 -18.60
N SER A 416 -8.89 4.88 -19.29
CA SER A 416 -7.57 4.37 -18.96
C SER A 416 -6.50 5.31 -19.49
N LEU A 417 -5.64 5.80 -18.61
CA LEU A 417 -4.46 6.58 -18.96
C LEU A 417 -3.20 5.68 -18.94
N GLY A 418 -3.28 4.50 -19.56
CA GLY A 418 -2.22 3.50 -19.56
C GLY A 418 -0.86 4.00 -20.05
N ALA A 419 -0.84 5.00 -20.94
CA ALA A 419 0.39 5.66 -21.42
C ALA A 419 1.16 6.40 -20.31
N LEU A 420 0.59 6.63 -19.12
CA LEU A 420 1.32 7.21 -17.99
C LEU A 420 2.43 6.30 -17.44
N SER A 421 2.41 5.00 -17.72
CA SER A 421 3.51 4.08 -17.37
C SER A 421 4.76 4.30 -18.24
N ASP A 422 4.59 4.81 -19.45
CA ASP A 422 5.67 5.16 -20.38
C ASP A 422 5.29 6.41 -21.20
N PRO A 423 5.31 7.61 -20.57
CA PRO A 423 4.78 8.84 -21.19
C PRO A 423 5.63 9.35 -22.38
N ARG A 424 6.84 8.81 -22.55
CA ARG A 424 7.73 9.21 -23.64
C ARG A 424 7.60 8.34 -24.89
N LYS A 425 6.89 7.23 -24.80
CA LYS A 425 6.78 6.23 -25.87
C LYS A 425 6.32 6.84 -27.21
N GLU A 426 5.29 7.69 -27.18
CA GLU A 426 4.78 8.38 -28.38
C GLU A 426 5.82 9.36 -28.96
N PHE A 427 6.52 10.11 -28.10
CA PHE A 427 7.58 11.02 -28.53
C PHE A 427 8.79 10.26 -29.11
N GLU A 428 9.17 9.15 -28.49
CA GLU A 428 10.26 8.29 -28.97
C GLU A 428 9.86 7.59 -30.28
N PHE A 429 8.61 7.18 -30.42
CA PHE A 429 8.07 6.66 -31.68
C PHE A 429 8.16 7.69 -32.80
N ALA A 430 7.75 8.93 -32.56
CA ALA A 430 7.83 10.01 -33.53
C ALA A 430 9.27 10.38 -33.94
N ALA A 431 10.26 10.12 -33.09
CA ALA A 431 11.68 10.36 -33.36
C ALA A 431 12.33 9.25 -34.21
N ARG A 432 11.66 8.12 -34.46
CA ARG A 432 12.20 7.03 -35.32
C ARG A 432 12.09 7.40 -36.78
N PRO A 433 13.15 7.21 -37.60
CA PRO A 433 13.17 7.61 -39.02
C PRO A 433 12.12 6.89 -39.90
N GLU A 434 11.62 5.75 -39.51
CA GLU A 434 10.57 5.00 -40.16
C GLU A 434 9.47 4.71 -39.15
N SER A 435 8.31 5.33 -39.30
CA SER A 435 7.10 4.99 -38.61
C SER A 435 6.54 3.66 -39.15
N ARG A 436 7.24 2.55 -38.87
CA ARG A 436 6.63 1.22 -39.07
C ARG A 436 5.56 1.08 -38.01
N ILE A 437 4.32 0.83 -38.45
CA ILE A 437 3.30 0.24 -37.60
C ILE A 437 3.96 -0.93 -36.87
N PRO A 438 3.93 -1.02 -35.53
CA PRO A 438 4.57 -2.09 -34.81
C PRO A 438 4.14 -3.41 -35.44
N GLU A 439 5.07 -4.15 -36.04
CA GLU A 439 4.81 -5.53 -36.40
C GLU A 439 4.27 -6.23 -35.16
N ARG A 440 3.16 -6.92 -35.35
CA ARG A 440 2.47 -7.74 -34.35
C ARG A 440 3.53 -8.35 -33.42
N ALA A 441 3.51 -8.06 -32.13
CA ALA A 441 4.43 -8.65 -31.17
C ALA A 441 4.40 -10.17 -31.42
N GLU A 442 5.50 -10.72 -31.90
CA GLU A 442 5.62 -12.17 -32.10
C GLU A 442 5.28 -12.81 -30.76
N ARG A 443 4.25 -13.65 -30.76
CA ARG A 443 3.94 -14.47 -29.60
C ARG A 443 5.22 -15.20 -29.25
N PRO A 444 5.67 -15.23 -27.98
CA PRO A 444 6.75 -16.16 -27.61
C PRO A 444 6.29 -17.55 -28.04
N VAL A 445 7.01 -18.10 -29.03
CA VAL A 445 6.79 -19.47 -29.51
C VAL A 445 6.92 -20.36 -28.28
N ARG A 446 5.81 -20.97 -27.84
CA ARG A 446 5.87 -22.03 -26.86
C ARG A 446 6.77 -23.11 -27.46
N GLU A 447 7.99 -23.26 -26.97
CA GLU A 447 8.79 -24.46 -27.24
C GLU A 447 7.94 -25.66 -26.81
N GLY A 448 7.58 -26.45 -27.80
CA GLY A 448 6.73 -27.62 -27.62
C GLY A 448 7.35 -28.52 -26.55
N ARG A 449 6.56 -28.98 -25.59
CA ARG A 449 6.94 -30.08 -24.70
C ARG A 449 7.54 -31.19 -25.55
N PRO A 450 8.72 -31.74 -25.21
CA PRO A 450 9.17 -32.96 -25.85
C PRO A 450 8.15 -34.08 -25.57
N GLY A 451 7.54 -34.59 -26.63
CA GLY A 451 6.62 -35.71 -26.55
C GLY A 451 7.26 -36.92 -25.83
N PRO A 452 6.44 -37.80 -25.23
CA PRO A 452 6.96 -38.97 -24.55
C PRO A 452 7.83 -39.78 -25.51
N ARG A 453 9.11 -39.98 -25.17
CA ARG A 453 10.02 -40.86 -25.89
C ARG A 453 9.39 -42.25 -25.93
N ALA A 454 9.10 -42.76 -27.14
CA ALA A 454 8.77 -44.13 -27.37
C ALA A 454 9.87 -45.00 -26.79
N ALA A 455 9.49 -46.01 -26.00
CA ALA A 455 10.37 -47.04 -25.50
C ALA A 455 10.88 -47.82 -26.69
N GLU A 456 12.15 -47.65 -27.07
CA GLU A 456 12.83 -48.57 -28.01
C GLU A 456 13.01 -49.92 -27.32
N GLU A 457 12.31 -50.91 -27.87
CA GLU A 457 12.51 -52.31 -27.63
C GLU A 457 13.95 -52.67 -27.98
N ARG A 458 14.77 -53.00 -27.00
CA ARG A 458 16.04 -53.72 -27.21
C ARG A 458 15.78 -55.22 -27.15
N SER A 459 15.46 -55.81 -28.28
CA SER A 459 15.69 -57.24 -28.54
C SER A 459 17.08 -57.38 -29.19
N GLY A 460 17.92 -58.15 -28.62
CA GLY A 460 19.20 -58.44 -29.26
C GLY A 460 20.10 -59.31 -28.42
N SER A 461 19.95 -60.56 -28.62
CA SER A 461 20.69 -61.78 -28.37
C SER A 461 22.21 -61.71 -28.12
N PRO A 462 22.76 -62.65 -27.35
CA PRO A 462 24.18 -62.73 -27.01
C PRO A 462 24.97 -63.68 -27.93
N ALA A 463 26.23 -63.42 -28.12
CA ALA A 463 27.29 -64.43 -28.32
C ALA A 463 28.59 -63.80 -28.82
N PRO A 464 29.73 -64.51 -28.77
CA PRO A 464 30.31 -65.32 -27.70
C PRO A 464 31.75 -64.89 -27.35
N ALA A 465 32.30 -65.55 -26.33
CA ALA A 465 33.66 -65.44 -25.84
C ALA A 465 34.75 -65.82 -26.83
N GLU A 466 35.95 -65.17 -26.77
CA GLU A 466 37.26 -65.77 -26.94
C GLU A 466 38.35 -64.93 -26.21
N ARG A 467 38.94 -65.55 -25.23
CA ARG A 467 40.31 -65.78 -24.82
C ARG A 467 41.41 -64.84 -25.39
N ARG A 468 42.00 -64.07 -24.55
CA ARG A 468 43.37 -64.36 -23.95
C ARG A 468 43.62 -63.35 -22.85
#